data_248cf01c044d014004d28cd5695267a2
#
_entry.id   248cf01c044d014004d28cd5695267a2
#
_cell.length_a   1.000
_cell.length_b   1.000
_cell.length_c   1.000
_cell.angle_alpha   90.00
_cell.angle_beta   90.00
_cell.angle_gamma   90.00
#
_symmetry.space_group_name_H-M   'P 1'
#
loop_
_entity.id
_entity.type
_entity.pdbx_description
1 polymer ?
#
loop_
_entity_poly.entity_id
_entity_poly.type
_entity_poly.pdbx_seq_one_letter_code
_entity_poly.pdbx_strand_id
1 'polypeptide(L)'
;MEQLTTLLEKSVAQIGKLASWLSLFIVIIIVADVFMRYTFSITSSASFEIEWHLFGALFLLASGWALQEDKHVRVDVFYQKFSTKTKAWVNLFGSLILLLPFCYVGFIEGLQFTITSYQIGETSPDPGGLPARFVIKSMIPIGMLLLGLQGIAIILKSIKAILVND
;
A
#
# COMPACT_ATOMS: atom_id res chain seq x y z
N MET A 1 2.54 6.70 -24.81
CA MET A 1 2.17 5.68 -23.81
C MET A 1 3.37 5.24 -22.96
N GLU A 2 4.52 4.90 -23.53
CA GLU A 2 5.70 4.43 -22.77
C GLU A 2 6.21 5.43 -21.73
N GLN A 3 6.33 6.70 -22.07
CA GLN A 3 6.80 7.72 -21.13
C GLN A 3 5.88 7.86 -19.92
N LEU A 4 4.56 7.83 -20.15
CA LEU A 4 3.58 7.90 -19.06
C LEU A 4 3.67 6.67 -18.15
N THR A 5 3.71 5.48 -18.73
CA THR A 5 3.85 4.23 -17.96
C THR A 5 5.11 4.23 -17.11
N THR A 6 6.24 4.62 -17.69
CA THR A 6 7.53 4.71 -16.98
C THR A 6 7.48 5.74 -15.85
N LEU A 7 6.82 6.89 -16.07
CA LEU A 7 6.66 7.92 -15.04
C LEU A 7 5.83 7.39 -13.85
N LEU A 8 4.68 6.77 -14.12
CA LEU A 8 3.82 6.19 -13.09
C LEU A 8 4.56 5.13 -12.27
N GLU A 9 5.21 4.18 -12.95
CA GLU A 9 5.97 3.12 -12.29
C GLU A 9 7.14 3.65 -11.47
N LYS A 10 7.86 4.64 -11.98
CA LYS A 10 8.97 5.26 -11.26
C LYS A 10 8.50 5.94 -9.98
N SER A 11 7.39 6.68 -10.06
CA SER A 11 6.81 7.37 -8.91
C SER A 11 6.35 6.37 -7.83
N VAL A 12 5.62 5.34 -8.23
CA VAL A 12 5.15 4.28 -7.32
C VAL A 12 6.33 3.54 -6.68
N ALA A 13 7.34 3.18 -7.48
CA ALA A 13 8.53 2.49 -6.98
C ALA A 13 9.35 3.36 -6.01
N GLN A 14 9.48 4.66 -6.26
CA GLN A 14 10.21 5.57 -5.36
C GLN A 14 9.52 5.65 -3.99
N ILE A 15 8.20 5.83 -3.97
CA ILE A 15 7.44 5.91 -2.71
C ILE A 15 7.49 4.57 -1.98
N GLY A 16 7.30 3.45 -2.69
CA GLY A 16 7.37 2.11 -2.08
C GLY A 16 8.74 1.79 -1.50
N LYS A 17 9.83 2.16 -2.19
CA LYS A 17 11.21 2.02 -1.69
C LYS A 17 11.48 2.90 -0.48
N LEU A 18 10.97 4.13 -0.46
CA LEU A 18 11.08 4.99 0.72
C LEU A 18 10.29 4.40 1.89
N ALA A 19 9.06 3.93 1.64
CA ALA A 19 8.25 3.28 2.66
C ALA A 19 8.92 2.02 3.21
N SER A 20 9.69 1.28 2.43
CA SER A 20 10.39 0.08 2.92
C SER A 20 11.36 0.34 4.07
N TRP A 21 11.90 1.57 4.20
CA TRP A 21 12.72 1.95 5.35
C TRP A 21 11.94 1.95 6.67
N LEU A 22 10.61 2.07 6.63
CA LEU A 22 9.78 1.95 7.83
C LEU A 22 9.97 0.58 8.50
N SER A 23 10.31 -0.47 7.76
CA SER A 23 10.58 -1.79 8.33
C SER A 23 11.76 -1.77 9.31
N LEU A 24 12.80 -0.99 9.01
CA LEU A 24 13.93 -0.81 9.92
C LEU A 24 13.51 -0.12 11.22
N PHE A 25 12.70 0.95 11.09
CA PHE A 25 12.20 1.66 12.27
C PHE A 25 11.28 0.78 13.13
N ILE A 26 10.42 -0.04 12.50
CA ILE A 26 9.57 -1.00 13.20
C ILE A 26 10.43 -1.96 14.03
N VAL A 27 11.47 -2.55 13.44
CA VAL A 27 12.37 -3.48 14.14
C VAL A 27 13.05 -2.81 15.32
N ILE A 28 13.57 -1.59 15.13
CA ILE A 28 14.24 -0.83 16.19
C ILE A 28 13.27 -0.56 17.36
N ILE A 29 12.05 -0.13 17.06
CA ILE A 29 11.05 0.19 18.10
C ILE A 29 10.63 -1.07 18.85
N ILE A 30 10.35 -2.16 18.13
CA ILE A 30 9.98 -3.46 18.75
C ILE A 30 11.11 -3.94 19.67
N VAL A 31 12.37 -3.90 19.21
CA VAL A 31 13.53 -4.32 20.03
C VAL A 31 13.66 -3.44 21.27
N ALA A 32 13.50 -2.12 21.12
CA ALA A 32 13.54 -1.19 22.25
C ALA A 32 12.39 -1.44 23.25
N ASP A 33 11.15 -1.63 22.76
CA ASP A 33 9.99 -1.92 23.61
C ASP A 33 10.19 -3.23 24.39
N VAL A 34 10.63 -4.29 23.72
CA VAL A 34 10.93 -5.59 24.34
C VAL A 34 12.02 -5.42 25.40
N PHE A 35 13.10 -4.70 25.10
CA PHE A 35 14.19 -4.45 26.04
C PHE A 35 13.70 -3.68 27.28
N MET A 36 12.93 -2.60 27.10
CA MET A 36 12.37 -1.79 28.17
C MET A 36 11.42 -2.60 29.05
N ARG A 37 10.60 -3.45 28.45
CA ARG A 37 9.64 -4.31 29.14
C ARG A 37 10.34 -5.34 30.02
N TYR A 38 11.33 -6.05 29.49
CA TYR A 38 11.98 -7.12 30.25
C TYR A 38 13.03 -6.63 31.24
N THR A 39 13.71 -5.50 30.97
CA THR A 39 14.77 -4.98 31.84
C THR A 39 14.22 -4.08 32.94
N PHE A 40 13.24 -3.23 32.60
CA PHE A 40 12.73 -2.19 33.48
C PHE A 40 11.26 -2.38 33.88
N SER A 41 10.57 -3.39 33.33
CA SER A 41 9.13 -3.61 33.51
C SER A 41 8.29 -2.38 33.09
N ILE A 42 8.79 -1.62 32.10
CA ILE A 42 8.11 -0.46 31.53
C ILE A 42 7.40 -0.86 30.25
N THR A 43 6.11 -0.56 30.16
CA THR A 43 5.28 -0.73 28.95
C THR A 43 4.66 0.60 28.56
N SER A 44 4.51 0.86 27.26
CA SER A 44 3.92 2.09 26.74
C SER A 44 2.88 1.77 25.67
N SER A 45 1.64 2.23 25.86
CA SER A 45 0.60 2.14 24.84
C SER A 45 1.01 2.88 23.57
N ALA A 46 1.69 4.02 23.69
CA ALA A 46 2.18 4.77 22.55
C ALA A 46 3.22 4.00 21.74
N SER A 47 4.16 3.28 22.37
CA SER A 47 5.13 2.42 21.65
C SER A 47 4.42 1.37 20.82
N PHE A 48 3.50 0.64 21.42
CA PHE A 48 2.72 -0.38 20.72
C PHE A 48 1.91 0.21 19.56
N GLU A 49 1.33 1.40 19.75
CA GLU A 49 0.58 2.07 18.69
C GLU A 49 1.48 2.52 17.53
N ILE A 50 2.69 3.04 17.80
CA ILE A 50 3.65 3.41 16.75
C ILE A 50 4.02 2.18 15.90
N GLU A 51 4.23 1.01 16.51
CA GLU A 51 4.58 -0.21 15.79
C GLU A 51 3.55 -0.55 14.71
N TRP A 52 2.26 -0.63 15.07
CA TRP A 52 1.24 -0.97 14.09
C TRP A 52 0.90 0.19 13.14
N HIS A 53 1.11 1.47 13.54
CA HIS A 53 1.00 2.61 12.64
C HIS A 53 2.06 2.55 11.53
N LEU A 54 3.31 2.30 11.89
CA LEU A 54 4.39 2.16 10.92
C LEU A 54 4.18 0.94 10.03
N PHE A 55 3.71 -0.18 10.58
CA PHE A 55 3.37 -1.37 9.81
C PHE A 55 2.24 -1.11 8.81
N GLY A 56 1.16 -0.46 9.25
CA GLY A 56 0.05 -0.07 8.37
C GLY A 56 0.49 0.89 7.27
N ALA A 57 1.30 1.89 7.60
CA ALA A 57 1.86 2.83 6.63
C ALA A 57 2.76 2.12 5.61
N LEU A 58 3.68 1.25 6.06
CA LEU A 58 4.52 0.42 5.20
C LEU A 58 3.69 -0.40 4.23
N PHE A 59 2.71 -1.14 4.74
CA PHE A 59 1.86 -2.02 3.94
C PHE A 59 1.09 -1.26 2.86
N LEU A 60 0.47 -0.14 3.23
CA LEU A 60 -0.33 0.66 2.31
C LEU A 60 0.53 1.38 1.25
N LEU A 61 1.62 2.03 1.65
CA LEU A 61 2.47 2.79 0.74
C LEU A 61 3.30 1.89 -0.19
N ALA A 62 3.67 0.68 0.24
CA ALA A 62 4.43 -0.26 -0.57
C ALA A 62 3.55 -1.13 -1.48
N SER A 63 2.22 -1.15 -1.31
CA SER A 63 1.30 -2.03 -2.04
C SER A 63 1.39 -1.89 -3.56
N GLY A 64 1.47 -0.66 -4.08
CA GLY A 64 1.63 -0.39 -5.50
C GLY A 64 2.97 -0.89 -6.06
N TRP A 65 4.06 -0.72 -5.29
CA TRP A 65 5.37 -1.24 -5.68
C TRP A 65 5.42 -2.77 -5.62
N ALA A 66 4.81 -3.38 -4.61
CA ALA A 66 4.69 -4.85 -4.53
C ALA A 66 3.92 -5.43 -5.74
N LEU A 67 2.88 -4.73 -6.20
CA LEU A 67 2.16 -5.08 -7.43
C LEU A 67 3.04 -4.94 -8.68
N GLN A 68 3.87 -3.90 -8.77
CA GLN A 68 4.82 -3.69 -9.86
C GLN A 68 5.87 -4.81 -9.97
N GLU A 69 6.37 -5.28 -8.83
CA GLU A 69 7.40 -6.34 -8.74
C GLU A 69 6.82 -7.76 -8.89
N ASP A 70 5.56 -7.88 -9.30
CA ASP A 70 4.84 -9.17 -9.39
C ASP A 70 4.83 -9.98 -8.07
N LYS A 71 5.06 -9.33 -6.93
CA LYS A 71 5.04 -9.94 -5.59
C LYS A 71 3.67 -9.88 -4.93
N HIS A 72 2.66 -9.39 -5.64
CA HIS A 72 1.29 -9.39 -5.15
C HIS A 72 0.70 -10.80 -5.25
N VAL A 73 -0.06 -11.20 -4.23
CA VAL A 73 -0.66 -12.54 -4.14
C VAL A 73 -1.53 -12.82 -5.37
N ARG A 74 -1.16 -13.82 -6.15
CA ARG A 74 -1.91 -14.32 -7.33
C ARG A 74 -2.01 -15.83 -7.27
N VAL A 75 -2.98 -16.38 -7.99
CA VAL A 75 -3.05 -17.83 -8.20
C VAL A 75 -2.09 -18.21 -9.34
N ASP A 76 -0.79 -18.26 -9.02
CA ASP A 76 0.29 -18.42 -10.01
C ASP A 76 0.25 -19.75 -10.77
N VAL A 77 -0.32 -20.79 -10.17
CA VAL A 77 -0.36 -22.15 -10.75
C VAL A 77 -1.01 -22.17 -12.16
N PHE A 78 -2.04 -21.38 -12.36
CA PHE A 78 -2.70 -21.28 -13.67
C PHE A 78 -2.08 -20.18 -14.53
N TYR A 79 -1.75 -19.04 -13.93
CA TYR A 79 -1.25 -17.87 -14.64
C TYR A 79 0.08 -18.13 -15.35
N GLN A 80 1.00 -18.91 -14.74
CA GLN A 80 2.29 -19.23 -15.35
C GLN A 80 2.16 -19.99 -16.68
N LYS A 81 1.10 -20.78 -16.86
CA LYS A 81 0.83 -21.58 -18.06
C LYS A 81 0.22 -20.76 -19.22
N PHE A 82 -0.20 -19.53 -18.97
CA PHE A 82 -0.84 -18.72 -20.00
C PHE A 82 0.16 -18.14 -21.01
N SER A 83 -0.27 -18.01 -22.25
CA SER A 83 0.49 -17.29 -23.29
C SER A 83 0.64 -15.81 -22.92
N THR A 84 1.59 -15.11 -23.51
CA THR A 84 1.81 -13.67 -23.29
C THR A 84 0.55 -12.86 -23.59
N LYS A 85 -0.17 -13.19 -24.67
CA LYS A 85 -1.42 -12.53 -25.06
C LYS A 85 -2.53 -12.79 -24.04
N THR A 86 -2.68 -14.02 -23.55
CA THR A 86 -3.65 -14.37 -22.50
C THR A 86 -3.36 -13.65 -21.20
N LYS A 87 -2.08 -13.58 -20.78
CA LYS A 87 -1.66 -12.81 -19.61
C LYS A 87 -2.03 -11.33 -19.73
N ALA A 88 -1.81 -10.74 -20.91
CA ALA A 88 -2.16 -9.35 -21.17
C ALA A 88 -3.67 -9.10 -21.02
N TRP A 89 -4.52 -9.99 -21.55
CA TRP A 89 -5.98 -9.90 -21.39
C TRP A 89 -6.42 -10.06 -19.94
N VAL A 90 -5.87 -11.04 -19.21
CA VAL A 90 -6.16 -11.23 -17.77
C VAL A 90 -5.76 -10.00 -16.94
N ASN A 91 -4.58 -9.45 -17.20
CA ASN A 91 -4.11 -8.25 -16.51
C ASN A 91 -4.97 -7.03 -16.84
N LEU A 92 -5.36 -6.86 -18.10
CA LEU A 92 -6.23 -5.77 -18.55
C LEU A 92 -7.58 -5.80 -17.83
N PHE A 93 -8.29 -6.93 -17.91
CA PHE A 93 -9.62 -7.06 -17.32
C PHE A 93 -9.57 -7.06 -15.79
N GLY A 94 -8.60 -7.76 -15.18
CA GLY A 94 -8.42 -7.78 -13.75
C GLY A 94 -8.14 -6.39 -13.19
N SER A 95 -7.28 -5.61 -13.86
CA SER A 95 -7.00 -4.25 -13.42
C SER A 95 -8.19 -3.31 -13.65
N LEU A 96 -8.87 -3.40 -14.79
CA LEU A 96 -9.97 -2.49 -15.14
C LEU A 96 -11.23 -2.75 -14.31
N ILE A 97 -11.59 -4.03 -14.12
CA ILE A 97 -12.90 -4.42 -13.53
C ILE A 97 -12.80 -4.64 -12.03
N LEU A 98 -11.65 -5.09 -11.52
CA LEU A 98 -11.49 -5.40 -10.09
C LEU A 98 -10.61 -4.38 -9.38
N LEU A 99 -9.40 -4.15 -9.88
CA LEU A 99 -8.42 -3.34 -9.16
C LEU A 99 -8.80 -1.85 -9.12
N LEU A 100 -9.11 -1.23 -10.25
CA LEU A 100 -9.44 0.21 -10.28
C LEU A 100 -10.71 0.55 -9.51
N PRO A 101 -11.84 -0.19 -9.64
CA PRO A 101 -13.02 0.05 -8.81
C PRO A 101 -12.74 -0.12 -7.32
N PHE A 102 -11.97 -1.14 -6.94
CA PHE A 102 -11.54 -1.33 -5.55
C PHE A 102 -10.71 -0.14 -5.03
N CYS A 103 -9.72 0.31 -5.81
CA CYS A 103 -8.92 1.48 -5.46
C CYS A 103 -9.75 2.75 -5.36
N TYR A 104 -10.71 2.94 -6.27
CA TYR A 104 -11.62 4.10 -6.26
C TYR A 104 -12.47 4.15 -4.99
N VAL A 105 -13.16 3.04 -4.67
CA VAL A 105 -13.97 2.96 -3.45
C VAL A 105 -13.10 3.14 -2.21
N GLY A 106 -11.97 2.43 -2.14
CA GLY A 106 -11.04 2.54 -1.01
C GLY A 106 -10.44 3.93 -0.85
N PHE A 107 -10.22 4.67 -1.95
CA PHE A 107 -9.77 6.06 -1.92
C PHE A 107 -10.85 6.99 -1.34
N ILE A 108 -12.08 6.92 -1.84
CA ILE A 108 -13.18 7.80 -1.40
C ILE A 108 -13.54 7.54 0.07
N GLU A 109 -13.75 6.28 0.44
CA GLU A 109 -14.10 5.90 1.82
C GLU A 109 -12.93 6.18 2.78
N GLY A 110 -11.70 5.89 2.36
CA GLY A 110 -10.50 6.21 3.14
C GLY A 110 -10.32 7.71 3.36
N LEU A 111 -10.64 8.53 2.35
CA LEU A 111 -10.59 9.99 2.46
C LEU A 111 -11.64 10.50 3.45
N GLN A 112 -12.88 10.02 3.35
CA GLN A 112 -13.95 10.39 4.30
C GLN A 112 -13.61 9.97 5.73
N PHE A 113 -13.07 8.75 5.90
CA PHE A 113 -12.62 8.24 7.19
C PHE A 113 -11.53 9.12 7.81
N THR A 114 -10.58 9.58 6.99
CA THR A 114 -9.51 10.48 7.42
C THR A 114 -10.05 11.85 7.81
N ILE A 115 -10.92 12.44 6.98
CA ILE A 115 -11.53 13.76 7.23
C ILE A 115 -12.35 13.73 8.52
N THR A 116 -13.19 12.71 8.70
CA THR A 116 -14.01 12.56 9.91
C THR A 116 -13.13 12.46 11.16
N SER A 117 -12.07 11.65 11.11
CA SER A 117 -11.10 11.50 12.20
C SER A 117 -10.41 12.82 12.56
N TYR A 118 -10.06 13.62 11.54
CA TYR A 118 -9.48 14.95 11.74
C TYR A 118 -10.48 15.93 12.38
N GLN A 119 -11.73 15.96 11.89
CA GLN A 119 -12.77 16.88 12.37
C GLN A 119 -13.16 16.65 13.84
N ILE A 120 -13.17 15.37 14.27
CA ILE A 120 -13.48 15.04 15.67
C ILE A 120 -12.26 15.10 16.58
N GLY A 121 -11.06 15.40 16.03
CA GLY A 121 -9.82 15.40 16.80
C GLY A 121 -9.49 14.03 17.41
N GLU A 122 -9.72 12.94 16.65
CA GLU A 122 -9.65 11.56 17.16
C GLU A 122 -8.28 11.23 17.75
N THR A 123 -8.29 10.75 18.99
CA THR A 123 -7.13 10.29 19.74
C THR A 123 -7.27 8.80 20.04
N SER A 124 -6.21 8.18 20.56
CA SER A 124 -6.28 6.81 21.04
C SER A 124 -7.28 6.68 22.20
N PRO A 125 -8.05 5.58 22.27
CA PRO A 125 -8.86 5.25 23.44
C PRO A 125 -8.00 4.73 24.60
N ASP A 126 -6.74 4.32 24.36
CA ASP A 126 -5.86 3.76 25.37
C ASP A 126 -5.17 4.86 26.17
N PRO A 127 -5.11 4.77 27.51
CA PRO A 127 -4.38 5.71 28.34
C PRO A 127 -2.91 5.80 27.93
N GLY A 128 -2.45 7.03 27.60
CA GLY A 128 -1.10 7.27 27.12
C GLY A 128 -0.83 6.86 25.67
N GLY A 129 -1.87 6.56 24.90
CA GLY A 129 -1.77 6.29 23.46
C GLY A 129 -1.56 7.54 22.61
N LEU A 130 -1.43 7.37 21.31
CA LEU A 130 -1.06 8.44 20.38
C LEU A 130 -2.25 9.35 20.06
N PRO A 131 -2.01 10.67 19.94
CA PRO A 131 -2.99 11.60 19.38
C PRO A 131 -3.02 11.51 17.84
N ALA A 132 -3.95 12.26 17.24
CA ALA A 132 -3.98 12.51 15.80
C ALA A 132 -4.08 11.22 14.94
N ARG A 133 -5.04 10.37 15.24
CA ARG A 133 -5.30 9.12 14.49
C ARG A 133 -5.56 9.32 12.99
N PHE A 134 -5.96 10.53 12.59
CA PHE A 134 -6.14 10.87 11.17
C PHE A 134 -4.86 10.68 10.35
N VAL A 135 -3.67 10.76 10.96
CA VAL A 135 -2.37 10.60 10.26
C VAL A 135 -2.24 9.18 9.70
N ILE A 136 -2.46 8.14 10.53
CA ILE A 136 -2.41 6.77 10.02
C ILE A 136 -3.58 6.46 9.07
N LYS A 137 -4.76 7.01 9.33
CA LYS A 137 -5.92 6.85 8.45
C LYS A 137 -5.67 7.44 7.07
N SER A 138 -4.90 8.54 6.95
CA SER A 138 -4.54 9.14 5.67
C SER A 138 -3.69 8.23 4.79
N MET A 139 -3.02 7.24 5.36
CA MET A 139 -2.26 6.26 4.58
C MET A 139 -3.19 5.39 3.71
N ILE A 140 -4.47 5.23 4.08
CA ILE A 140 -5.44 4.46 3.29
C ILE A 140 -5.68 5.10 1.92
N PRO A 141 -6.18 6.34 1.80
CA PRO A 141 -6.38 6.95 0.50
C PRO A 141 -5.08 7.12 -0.29
N ILE A 142 -3.95 7.41 0.37
CA ILE A 142 -2.65 7.52 -0.30
C ILE A 142 -2.24 6.16 -0.88
N GLY A 143 -2.35 5.08 -0.12
CA GLY A 143 -2.04 3.73 -0.58
C GLY A 143 -2.95 3.28 -1.74
N MET A 144 -4.26 3.56 -1.65
CA MET A 144 -5.21 3.26 -2.72
C MET A 144 -4.92 4.05 -4.00
N LEU A 145 -4.49 5.31 -3.86
CA LEU A 145 -4.03 6.11 -5.01
C LEU A 145 -2.81 5.49 -5.69
N LEU A 146 -1.79 5.12 -4.90
CA LEU A 146 -0.56 4.50 -5.44
C LEU A 146 -0.85 3.16 -6.12
N LEU A 147 -1.70 2.35 -5.51
CA LEU A 147 -2.12 1.07 -6.07
C LEU A 147 -2.93 1.28 -7.37
N GLY A 148 -3.81 2.28 -7.41
CA GLY A 148 -4.57 2.65 -8.61
C GLY A 148 -3.67 3.16 -9.75
N LEU A 149 -2.66 3.98 -9.45
CA LEU A 149 -1.67 4.44 -10.43
C LEU A 149 -0.90 3.26 -11.05
N GLN A 150 -0.51 2.28 -10.23
CA GLN A 150 0.10 1.05 -10.73
C GLN A 150 -0.87 0.22 -11.57
N GLY A 151 -2.15 0.16 -11.19
CA GLY A 151 -3.21 -0.49 -11.98
C GLY A 151 -3.35 0.14 -13.38
N ILE A 152 -3.30 1.47 -13.48
CA ILE A 152 -3.30 2.19 -14.76
C ILE A 152 -2.05 1.83 -15.59
N ALA A 153 -0.88 1.75 -14.97
CA ALA A 153 0.35 1.35 -15.65
C ALA A 153 0.26 -0.08 -16.22
N ILE A 154 -0.34 -1.01 -15.47
CA ILE A 154 -0.59 -2.39 -15.93
C ILE A 154 -1.54 -2.39 -17.14
N ILE A 155 -2.62 -1.62 -17.11
CA ILE A 155 -3.57 -1.51 -18.24
C ILE A 155 -2.85 -1.02 -19.49
N LEU A 156 -2.07 0.05 -19.39
CA LEU A 156 -1.33 0.61 -20.54
C LEU A 156 -0.33 -0.41 -21.13
N LYS A 157 0.39 -1.16 -20.27
CA LYS A 157 1.29 -2.23 -20.72
C LYS A 157 0.54 -3.37 -21.39
N SER A 158 -0.60 -3.76 -20.83
CA SER A 158 -1.41 -4.84 -21.36
C SER A 158 -1.97 -4.50 -22.74
N ILE A 159 -2.48 -3.28 -22.93
CA ILE A 159 -2.96 -2.80 -24.22
C ILE A 159 -1.81 -2.84 -25.26
N LYS A 160 -0.62 -2.34 -24.88
CA LYS A 160 0.54 -2.38 -25.79
C LYS A 160 0.91 -3.82 -26.17
N ALA A 161 0.93 -4.74 -25.19
CA ALA A 161 1.27 -6.15 -25.44
C ALA A 161 0.26 -6.85 -26.36
N ILE A 162 -1.02 -6.48 -26.31
CA ILE A 162 -2.06 -7.00 -27.18
C ILE A 162 -1.86 -6.48 -28.61
N LEU A 163 -1.59 -5.18 -28.78
CA LEU A 163 -1.47 -4.55 -30.10
C LEU A 163 -0.15 -4.93 -30.85
N VAL A 164 0.92 -5.25 -30.12
CA VAL A 164 2.22 -5.61 -30.75
C VAL A 164 2.27 -7.08 -31.16
N ASN A 165 1.45 -7.94 -30.56
CA ASN A 165 1.40 -9.37 -30.86
C ASN A 165 0.23 -9.77 -31.81
N ASP A 166 -0.39 -8.81 -32.45
CA ASP A 166 -1.24 -8.97 -33.63
C ASP A 166 -0.44 -8.65 -34.90
#